data_d0f47edf897d1b7cc8f68b1f22abac78
#
_entry.id   d0f47edf897d1b7cc8f68b1f22abac78
#
_cell.length_a   1.000
_cell.length_b   1.000
_cell.length_c   1.000
_cell.angle_alpha   90.00
_cell.angle_beta   90.00
_cell.angle_gamma   90.00
#
_symmetry.space_group_name_H-M   'P 1'
#
loop_
_entity.id
_entity.type
_entity.pdbx_description
1 polymer ?
#
loop_
_entity_poly.entity_id
_entity_poly.type
_entity_poly.pdbx_seq_one_letter_code
_entity_poly.pdbx_strand_id
1 'polypeptide(L)'
;MEEAQLVVNRLLEKEPKTRQEIQLIKLEVAREGKFSSIPPNNQLLAKIDAKKEPELAKLLRVKPMRTSAGVTPVAIMTSPAPCPHGTCTYCPGGPTNESPQSYTGHEPAARRGKRHNYNSRSQVESRLEQYVRNGHPTEKVEIIIMGGTFTARTPDYQDEFLKGAFATLNGKELPLEEALQVNASAKHKCVALTMETRPTECTPWTVFQMRKQGATRVEIGVQCLDDGVHDKLNRQQSVDDVIKATKLLKEAGFKV
;
A
#
# COMPACT_ATOMS: atom_id res chain seq x y z
N MET A 1 14.28 -26.42 -4.11
CA MET A 1 12.87 -26.86 -3.89
C MET A 1 12.79 -28.04 -2.92
N GLU A 2 13.75 -28.92 -2.95
CA GLU A 2 13.83 -30.09 -2.08
C GLU A 2 14.11 -29.73 -0.61
N GLU A 3 15.03 -28.79 -0.36
CA GLU A 3 15.40 -28.31 0.99
C GLU A 3 14.21 -27.74 1.78
N ALA A 4 13.34 -26.94 1.13
CA ALA A 4 12.15 -26.40 1.78
C ALA A 4 11.15 -27.50 2.18
N GLN A 5 11.03 -28.57 1.37
CA GLN A 5 10.17 -29.71 1.68
C GLN A 5 10.70 -30.51 2.88
N LEU A 6 12.02 -30.73 2.96
CA LEU A 6 12.64 -31.40 4.11
C LEU A 6 12.37 -30.63 5.41
N VAL A 7 12.51 -29.30 5.38
CA VAL A 7 12.19 -28.46 6.55
C VAL A 7 10.71 -28.58 6.92
N VAL A 8 9.80 -28.51 5.94
CA VAL A 8 8.34 -28.62 6.20
C VAL A 8 8.00 -29.95 6.82
N ASN A 9 8.53 -31.07 6.30
CA ASN A 9 8.29 -32.39 6.87
C ASN A 9 8.70 -32.46 8.36
N ARG A 10 9.89 -31.92 8.69
CA ARG A 10 10.38 -31.88 10.07
C ARG A 10 9.53 -30.96 10.97
N LEU A 11 9.02 -29.84 10.42
CA LEU A 11 8.10 -28.96 11.15
C LEU A 11 6.77 -29.65 11.46
N LEU A 12 6.24 -30.43 10.53
CA LEU A 12 5.01 -31.22 10.73
C LEU A 12 5.20 -32.34 11.77
N GLU A 13 6.37 -33.00 11.78
CA GLU A 13 6.70 -34.02 12.77
C GLU A 13 6.86 -33.47 14.20
N LYS A 14 7.54 -32.31 14.33
CA LYS A 14 7.88 -31.72 15.64
C LYS A 14 6.82 -30.78 16.20
N GLU A 15 5.82 -30.39 15.43
CA GLU A 15 4.69 -29.52 15.81
C GLU A 15 5.10 -28.29 16.65
N PRO A 16 5.99 -27.40 16.16
CA PRO A 16 6.48 -26.26 16.92
C PRO A 16 5.34 -25.33 17.36
N LYS A 17 5.44 -24.80 18.58
CA LYS A 17 4.44 -23.87 19.15
C LYS A 17 4.92 -22.42 19.09
N THR A 18 6.20 -22.19 18.81
CA THR A 18 6.81 -20.86 18.78
C THR A 18 7.65 -20.63 17.51
N ARG A 19 7.86 -19.36 17.19
CA ARG A 19 8.77 -18.98 16.09
C ARG A 19 10.23 -19.32 16.38
N GLN A 20 10.62 -19.34 17.64
CA GLN A 20 11.97 -19.75 18.05
C GLN A 20 12.19 -21.23 17.78
N GLU A 21 11.25 -22.10 18.12
CA GLU A 21 11.30 -23.52 17.79
C GLU A 21 11.37 -23.75 16.27
N ILE A 22 10.59 -23.03 15.47
CA ILE A 22 10.69 -23.07 14.00
C ILE A 22 12.11 -22.74 13.54
N GLN A 23 12.73 -21.70 14.10
CA GLN A 23 14.09 -21.31 13.72
C GLN A 23 15.11 -22.36 14.11
N LEU A 24 14.99 -22.98 15.27
CA LEU A 24 15.87 -24.07 15.71
C LEU A 24 15.73 -25.29 14.80
N ILE A 25 14.50 -25.71 14.47
CA ILE A 25 14.27 -26.84 13.56
C ILE A 25 14.84 -26.55 12.16
N LYS A 26 14.67 -25.34 11.64
CA LYS A 26 15.25 -24.92 10.35
C LYS A 26 16.78 -25.03 10.36
N LEU A 27 17.43 -24.60 11.44
CA LEU A 27 18.87 -24.68 11.61
C LEU A 27 19.35 -26.13 11.70
N GLU A 28 18.65 -26.99 12.46
CA GLU A 28 18.94 -28.42 12.60
C GLU A 28 18.89 -29.11 11.22
N VAL A 29 17.78 -28.99 10.50
CA VAL A 29 17.59 -29.61 9.19
C VAL A 29 18.61 -29.08 8.16
N ALA A 30 18.91 -27.78 8.19
CA ALA A 30 19.89 -27.19 7.28
C ALA A 30 21.34 -27.74 7.56
N ARG A 31 21.69 -27.98 8.82
CA ARG A 31 22.99 -28.61 9.18
C ARG A 31 23.04 -30.06 8.76
N GLU A 32 22.02 -30.87 9.06
CA GLU A 32 21.92 -32.27 8.67
C GLU A 32 21.98 -32.44 7.15
N GLY A 33 21.21 -31.62 6.41
CA GLY A 33 21.15 -31.66 4.96
C GLY A 33 22.28 -30.92 4.24
N LYS A 34 23.21 -30.28 4.97
CA LYS A 34 24.30 -29.45 4.41
C LYS A 34 23.81 -28.40 3.41
N PHE A 35 22.70 -27.69 3.75
CA PHE A 35 22.13 -26.67 2.88
C PHE A 35 23.07 -25.48 2.69
N SER A 36 23.10 -24.93 1.48
CA SER A 36 23.85 -23.71 1.17
C SER A 36 23.25 -22.48 1.85
N SER A 37 21.93 -22.48 2.09
CA SER A 37 21.19 -21.43 2.78
C SER A 37 19.93 -21.98 3.44
N ILE A 38 19.49 -21.34 4.52
CA ILE A 38 18.25 -21.73 5.22
C ILE A 38 17.05 -21.24 4.41
N PRO A 39 16.10 -22.12 4.02
CA PRO A 39 14.91 -21.70 3.27
C PRO A 39 14.10 -20.62 4.01
N PRO A 40 13.74 -19.50 3.36
CA PRO A 40 12.93 -18.47 3.97
C PRO A 40 11.47 -18.93 4.18
N ASN A 41 10.79 -18.34 5.16
CA ASN A 41 9.44 -18.76 5.57
C ASN A 41 8.40 -18.76 4.44
N ASN A 42 8.51 -17.86 3.46
CA ASN A 42 7.58 -17.84 2.32
C ASN A 42 7.73 -19.06 1.39
N GLN A 43 8.92 -19.66 1.31
CA GLN A 43 9.10 -20.92 0.58
C GLN A 43 8.49 -22.10 1.34
N LEU A 44 8.55 -22.10 2.67
CA LEU A 44 7.91 -23.11 3.52
C LEU A 44 6.38 -22.98 3.43
N LEU A 45 5.86 -21.75 3.50
CA LEU A 45 4.43 -21.48 3.34
C LEU A 45 3.87 -21.99 2.00
N ALA A 46 4.65 -21.93 0.93
CA ALA A 46 4.25 -22.45 -0.37
C ALA A 46 4.16 -24.00 -0.43
N LYS A 47 4.64 -24.70 0.60
CA LYS A 47 4.69 -26.16 0.69
C LYS A 47 3.69 -26.75 1.69
N ILE A 48 3.01 -25.92 2.47
CA ILE A 48 2.00 -26.36 3.43
C ILE A 48 0.59 -25.99 2.95
N ASP A 49 -0.37 -26.81 3.32
CA ASP A 49 -1.80 -26.48 3.19
C ASP A 49 -2.22 -25.66 4.43
N ALA A 50 -2.33 -24.36 4.29
CA ALA A 50 -2.69 -23.46 5.38
C ALA A 50 -4.08 -23.73 5.97
N LYS A 51 -4.97 -24.47 5.28
CA LYS A 51 -6.26 -24.90 5.81
C LYS A 51 -6.13 -26.10 6.75
N LYS A 52 -5.20 -26.99 6.45
CA LYS A 52 -4.91 -28.18 7.29
C LYS A 52 -4.00 -27.82 8.46
N GLU A 53 -3.06 -26.90 8.23
CA GLU A 53 -2.02 -26.50 9.18
C GLU A 53 -2.09 -25.00 9.54
N PRO A 54 -3.24 -24.50 10.08
CA PRO A 54 -3.45 -23.06 10.29
C PRO A 54 -2.49 -22.45 11.31
N GLU A 55 -2.15 -23.17 12.38
CA GLU A 55 -1.22 -22.66 13.40
C GLU A 55 0.21 -22.58 12.89
N LEU A 56 0.69 -23.59 12.15
CA LEU A 56 2.00 -23.56 11.52
C LEU A 56 2.09 -22.43 10.48
N ALA A 57 1.04 -22.25 9.65
CA ALA A 57 0.97 -21.15 8.69
C ALA A 57 1.04 -19.78 9.37
N LYS A 58 0.36 -19.62 10.50
CA LYS A 58 0.39 -18.39 11.32
C LYS A 58 1.78 -18.12 11.90
N LEU A 59 2.46 -19.15 12.38
CA LEU A 59 3.83 -19.04 12.91
C LEU A 59 4.84 -18.70 11.81
N LEU A 60 4.68 -19.25 10.60
CA LEU A 60 5.55 -18.99 9.45
C LEU A 60 5.27 -17.65 8.78
N ARG A 61 4.16 -16.96 9.07
CA ARG A 61 3.80 -15.67 8.45
C ARG A 61 4.94 -14.65 8.55
N VAL A 62 5.31 -14.07 7.40
CA VAL A 62 6.41 -13.09 7.33
C VAL A 62 5.92 -11.71 7.75
N LYS A 63 6.57 -11.08 8.76
CA LYS A 63 6.19 -9.75 9.30
C LYS A 63 4.73 -9.68 9.76
N PRO A 64 4.29 -10.52 10.70
CA PRO A 64 2.87 -10.70 11.07
C PRO A 64 2.17 -9.43 11.55
N MET A 65 2.91 -8.47 12.13
CA MET A 65 2.35 -7.21 12.63
C MET A 65 1.71 -6.34 11.52
N ARG A 66 2.09 -6.54 10.25
CA ARG A 66 1.56 -5.73 9.13
C ARG A 66 0.06 -5.82 8.93
N THR A 67 -0.52 -6.95 9.28
CA THR A 67 -1.95 -7.22 9.11
C THR A 67 -2.62 -7.61 10.43
N SER A 68 -2.01 -7.25 11.56
CA SER A 68 -2.54 -7.56 12.89
C SER A 68 -3.92 -6.92 13.14
N ALA A 69 -4.18 -5.77 12.52
CA ALA A 69 -5.49 -5.11 12.56
C ALA A 69 -6.55 -5.77 11.64
N GLY A 70 -6.22 -6.86 10.94
CA GLY A 70 -7.13 -7.54 10.03
C GLY A 70 -7.30 -6.87 8.66
N VAL A 71 -6.54 -5.82 8.37
CA VAL A 71 -6.56 -5.09 7.10
C VAL A 71 -5.17 -5.13 6.46
N THR A 72 -5.13 -5.32 5.14
CA THR A 72 -3.89 -5.39 4.36
C THR A 72 -3.63 -4.08 3.63
N PRO A 73 -2.62 -3.28 4.03
CA PRO A 73 -2.32 -2.00 3.39
C PRO A 73 -1.59 -2.20 2.06
N VAL A 74 -2.15 -1.63 1.00
CA VAL A 74 -1.61 -1.66 -0.36
C VAL A 74 -1.38 -0.22 -0.84
N ALA A 75 -0.16 0.27 -0.66
CA ALA A 75 0.24 1.56 -1.21
C ALA A 75 0.56 1.42 -2.71
N ILE A 76 -0.01 2.27 -3.52
CA ILE A 76 0.22 2.39 -4.97
C ILE A 76 0.70 3.80 -5.31
N MET A 77 1.68 3.90 -6.19
CA MET A 77 2.34 5.15 -6.56
C MET A 77 1.84 5.64 -7.90
N THR A 78 1.46 6.93 -7.97
CA THR A 78 1.11 7.59 -9.24
C THR A 78 2.34 7.91 -10.08
N SER A 79 2.16 8.14 -11.37
CA SER A 79 3.26 8.60 -12.23
C SER A 79 3.77 9.98 -11.81
N PRO A 80 5.06 10.28 -12.06
CA PRO A 80 5.61 11.60 -11.81
C PRO A 80 4.78 12.71 -12.47
N ALA A 81 4.48 13.74 -11.70
CA ALA A 81 3.80 14.93 -12.17
C ALA A 81 4.23 16.16 -11.35
N PRO A 82 4.23 17.36 -11.94
CA PRO A 82 4.54 18.57 -11.17
C PRO A 82 3.43 18.86 -10.16
N CYS A 83 3.79 19.45 -9.03
CA CYS A 83 2.79 20.04 -8.14
C CYS A 83 2.27 21.37 -8.71
N PRO A 84 1.02 21.76 -8.44
CA PRO A 84 0.46 23.00 -8.95
C PRO A 84 1.24 24.25 -8.54
N HIS A 85 1.85 24.25 -7.35
CA HIS A 85 2.63 25.37 -6.83
C HIS A 85 4.13 25.35 -7.23
N GLY A 86 4.56 24.41 -8.07
CA GLY A 86 5.97 24.21 -8.39
C GLY A 86 6.67 23.26 -7.42
N THR A 87 7.88 23.61 -7.00
CA THR A 87 8.73 22.74 -6.17
C THR A 87 9.11 23.42 -4.87
N CYS A 88 8.84 22.74 -3.75
CA CYS A 88 9.36 23.14 -2.45
C CYS A 88 10.89 22.95 -2.39
N THR A 89 11.61 23.82 -1.67
CA THR A 89 13.10 23.78 -1.59
C THR A 89 13.64 22.46 -1.00
N TYR A 90 12.84 21.78 -0.20
CA TYR A 90 13.20 20.48 0.42
C TYR A 90 12.67 19.25 -0.35
N CYS A 91 11.98 19.46 -1.48
CA CYS A 91 11.39 18.35 -2.23
C CYS A 91 12.49 17.47 -2.85
N PRO A 92 12.59 16.18 -2.46
CA PRO A 92 13.72 15.35 -2.86
C PRO A 92 13.59 14.78 -4.27
N GLY A 93 12.39 14.85 -4.86
CA GLY A 93 12.07 14.26 -6.16
C GLY A 93 11.20 15.16 -7.01
N GLY A 94 10.75 14.62 -8.12
CA GLY A 94 9.92 15.33 -9.10
C GLY A 94 10.11 14.74 -10.49
N PRO A 95 9.39 15.24 -11.51
CA PRO A 95 9.48 14.73 -12.90
C PRO A 95 10.89 14.72 -13.46
N THR A 96 11.72 15.70 -13.10
CA THR A 96 13.15 15.79 -13.51
C THR A 96 14.00 14.65 -12.99
N ASN A 97 13.60 14.04 -11.87
CA ASN A 97 14.27 12.90 -11.24
C ASN A 97 13.53 11.59 -11.49
N GLU A 98 12.62 11.55 -12.46
CA GLU A 98 11.77 10.38 -12.78
C GLU A 98 11.05 9.80 -11.56
N SER A 99 10.76 10.64 -10.56
CA SER A 99 10.08 10.27 -9.32
C SER A 99 8.90 11.20 -9.08
N PRO A 100 7.80 10.73 -8.48
CA PRO A 100 6.75 11.62 -8.01
C PRO A 100 7.31 12.64 -7.02
N GLN A 101 6.76 13.85 -7.01
CA GLN A 101 7.15 14.85 -6.02
C GLN A 101 6.89 14.34 -4.60
N SER A 102 7.71 14.77 -3.66
CA SER A 102 7.80 14.30 -2.27
C SER A 102 8.45 12.91 -2.08
N TYR A 103 8.88 12.25 -3.16
CA TYR A 103 9.51 10.94 -3.11
C TYR A 103 10.88 10.95 -3.81
N THR A 104 11.84 10.22 -3.24
CA THR A 104 13.20 10.08 -3.82
C THR A 104 13.26 9.05 -4.95
N GLY A 105 12.23 8.20 -5.08
CA GLY A 105 12.24 7.02 -5.96
C GLY A 105 12.81 5.75 -5.31
N HIS A 106 13.42 5.87 -4.12
CA HIS A 106 14.01 4.74 -3.40
C HIS A 106 13.06 4.08 -2.38
N GLU A 107 11.95 4.70 -2.05
CA GLU A 107 10.93 4.15 -1.17
C GLU A 107 10.33 2.87 -1.75
N PRO A 108 9.91 1.91 -0.92
CA PRO A 108 9.36 0.64 -1.40
C PRO A 108 8.16 0.80 -2.35
N ALA A 109 7.30 1.80 -2.11
CA ALA A 109 6.16 2.10 -2.97
C ALA A 109 6.61 2.73 -4.30
N ALA A 110 7.54 3.71 -4.27
CA ALA A 110 8.08 4.35 -5.46
C ALA A 110 8.82 3.36 -6.38
N ARG A 111 9.68 2.50 -5.81
CA ARG A 111 10.37 1.43 -6.58
C ARG A 111 9.38 0.43 -7.19
N ARG A 112 8.28 0.12 -6.50
CA ARG A 112 7.22 -0.71 -7.09
C ARG A 112 6.51 0.02 -8.21
N GLY A 113 6.12 1.29 -7.99
CA GLY A 113 5.53 2.14 -9.02
C GLY A 113 6.38 2.19 -10.29
N LYS A 114 7.68 2.50 -10.17
CA LYS A 114 8.62 2.54 -11.30
C LYS A 114 8.72 1.18 -12.02
N ARG A 115 8.82 0.07 -11.28
CA ARG A 115 8.88 -1.30 -11.84
C ARG A 115 7.63 -1.66 -12.65
N HIS A 116 6.49 -1.14 -12.29
CA HIS A 116 5.21 -1.37 -12.94
C HIS A 116 4.78 -0.21 -13.87
N ASN A 117 5.72 0.67 -14.27
CA ASN A 117 5.43 1.85 -15.08
C ASN A 117 4.26 2.67 -14.53
N TYR A 118 4.16 2.74 -13.20
CA TYR A 118 3.09 3.42 -12.46
C TYR A 118 1.66 2.95 -12.79
N ASN A 119 1.52 1.78 -13.40
CA ASN A 119 0.21 1.18 -13.64
C ASN A 119 -0.39 0.67 -12.33
N SER A 120 -1.55 1.17 -11.93
CA SER A 120 -2.19 0.85 -10.64
C SER A 120 -2.60 -0.61 -10.53
N ARG A 121 -3.14 -1.20 -11.63
CA ARG A 121 -3.57 -2.61 -11.67
C ARG A 121 -2.43 -3.55 -11.31
N SER A 122 -1.31 -3.45 -12.02
CA SER A 122 -0.16 -4.34 -11.79
C SER A 122 0.53 -4.09 -10.43
N GLN A 123 0.48 -2.85 -9.92
CA GLN A 123 0.98 -2.55 -8.56
C GLN A 123 0.15 -3.25 -7.48
N VAL A 124 -1.18 -3.21 -7.58
CA VAL A 124 -2.08 -3.89 -6.64
C VAL A 124 -1.89 -5.40 -6.75
N GLU A 125 -1.91 -5.96 -7.95
CA GLU A 125 -1.73 -7.39 -8.22
C GLU A 125 -0.44 -7.92 -7.59
N SER A 126 0.70 -7.34 -7.95
CA SER A 126 2.02 -7.71 -7.40
C SER A 126 2.05 -7.62 -5.87
N ARG A 127 1.34 -6.65 -5.29
CA ARG A 127 1.33 -6.47 -3.84
C ARG A 127 0.46 -7.49 -3.13
N LEU A 128 -0.71 -7.82 -3.68
CA LEU A 128 -1.58 -8.87 -3.16
C LEU A 128 -0.89 -10.24 -3.23
N GLU A 129 -0.27 -10.58 -4.37
CA GLU A 129 0.51 -11.80 -4.51
C GLU A 129 1.63 -11.91 -3.47
N GLN A 130 2.34 -10.79 -3.21
CA GLN A 130 3.37 -10.76 -2.19
C GLN A 130 2.80 -11.02 -0.79
N TYR A 131 1.63 -10.47 -0.47
CA TYR A 131 0.96 -10.72 0.80
C TYR A 131 0.55 -12.18 0.94
N VAL A 132 -0.07 -12.75 -0.08
CA VAL A 132 -0.46 -14.17 -0.10
C VAL A 132 0.77 -15.07 0.09
N ARG A 133 1.85 -14.86 -0.67
CA ARG A 133 3.11 -15.62 -0.50
C ARG A 133 3.70 -15.52 0.90
N ASN A 134 3.48 -14.41 1.60
CA ASN A 134 3.98 -14.18 2.95
C ASN A 134 2.98 -14.66 4.04
N GLY A 135 1.89 -15.31 3.66
CA GLY A 135 0.88 -15.88 4.57
C GLY A 135 -0.10 -14.86 5.16
N HIS A 136 -0.26 -13.69 4.54
CA HIS A 136 -1.21 -12.68 5.00
C HIS A 136 -2.59 -12.86 4.37
N PRO A 137 -3.67 -12.54 5.11
CA PRO A 137 -5.02 -12.43 4.55
C PRO A 137 -5.08 -11.22 3.59
N THR A 138 -5.94 -11.30 2.58
CA THR A 138 -6.11 -10.23 1.58
C THR A 138 -7.58 -9.91 1.30
N GLU A 139 -8.48 -10.39 2.16
CA GLU A 139 -9.94 -10.19 2.02
C GLU A 139 -10.35 -8.74 2.32
N LYS A 140 -9.61 -8.05 3.19
CA LYS A 140 -9.81 -6.64 3.54
C LYS A 140 -8.56 -5.85 3.19
N VAL A 141 -8.68 -4.92 2.26
CA VAL A 141 -7.58 -4.14 1.71
C VAL A 141 -7.81 -2.65 2.00
N GLU A 142 -6.77 -1.97 2.45
CA GLU A 142 -6.69 -0.51 2.41
C GLU A 142 -5.83 -0.12 1.22
N ILE A 143 -6.39 0.60 0.25
CA ILE A 143 -5.62 1.21 -0.84
C ILE A 143 -5.13 2.59 -0.38
N ILE A 144 -3.83 2.84 -0.54
CA ILE A 144 -3.20 4.12 -0.23
C ILE A 144 -2.60 4.67 -1.52
N ILE A 145 -3.17 5.74 -2.05
CA ILE A 145 -2.67 6.41 -3.25
C ILE A 145 -1.61 7.43 -2.82
N MET A 146 -0.40 7.19 -3.28
CA MET A 146 0.79 7.98 -3.00
C MET A 146 1.31 8.64 -4.29
N GLY A 147 2.05 9.72 -4.17
CA GLY A 147 2.70 10.38 -5.32
C GLY A 147 2.55 11.90 -5.33
N GLY A 148 2.48 12.50 -4.15
CA GLY A 148 2.42 13.94 -3.94
C GLY A 148 0.99 14.48 -3.91
N THR A 149 0.55 15.19 -4.95
CA THR A 149 -0.77 15.82 -4.98
C THR A 149 -1.69 15.09 -5.97
N PHE A 150 -2.30 14.00 -5.55
CA PHE A 150 -3.17 13.21 -6.43
C PHE A 150 -4.36 14.01 -6.96
N THR A 151 -4.98 14.84 -6.13
CA THR A 151 -6.14 15.67 -6.48
C THR A 151 -5.85 16.74 -7.53
N ALA A 152 -4.58 17.07 -7.77
CA ALA A 152 -4.15 17.98 -8.83
C ALA A 152 -3.99 17.30 -10.21
N ARG A 153 -4.12 15.98 -10.29
CA ARG A 153 -4.13 15.27 -11.57
C ARG A 153 -5.50 15.49 -12.26
N THR A 154 -5.52 15.34 -13.58
CA THR A 154 -6.78 15.43 -14.31
C THR A 154 -7.80 14.40 -13.80
N PRO A 155 -9.09 14.69 -13.79
CA PRO A 155 -10.13 13.74 -13.39
C PRO A 155 -10.04 12.41 -14.13
N ASP A 156 -9.79 12.43 -15.43
CA ASP A 156 -9.66 11.22 -16.26
C ASP A 156 -8.49 10.35 -15.78
N TYR A 157 -7.34 10.97 -15.44
CA TYR A 157 -6.20 10.22 -14.89
C TYR A 157 -6.55 9.59 -13.54
N GLN A 158 -7.22 10.35 -12.67
CA GLN A 158 -7.62 9.86 -11.35
C GLN A 158 -8.56 8.66 -11.48
N ASP A 159 -9.58 8.76 -12.34
CA ASP A 159 -10.57 7.71 -12.56
C ASP A 159 -9.94 6.46 -13.18
N GLU A 160 -9.10 6.60 -14.21
CA GLU A 160 -8.39 5.47 -14.83
C GLU A 160 -7.42 4.79 -13.84
N PHE A 161 -6.74 5.57 -13.01
CA PHE A 161 -5.85 5.03 -11.98
C PHE A 161 -6.61 4.20 -10.94
N LEU A 162 -7.77 4.68 -10.50
CA LEU A 162 -8.66 3.97 -9.59
C LEU A 162 -9.29 2.73 -10.25
N LYS A 163 -9.79 2.85 -11.49
CA LYS A 163 -10.32 1.70 -12.27
C LYS A 163 -9.32 0.56 -12.32
N GLY A 164 -8.05 0.85 -12.64
CA GLY A 164 -7.01 -0.16 -12.67
C GLY A 164 -6.81 -0.87 -11.32
N ALA A 165 -6.83 -0.13 -10.21
CA ALA A 165 -6.72 -0.70 -8.87
C ALA A 165 -7.94 -1.60 -8.55
N PHE A 166 -9.16 -1.11 -8.78
CA PHE A 166 -10.38 -1.86 -8.53
C PHE A 166 -10.58 -3.04 -9.47
N ALA A 167 -10.05 -2.98 -10.70
CA ALA A 167 -10.07 -4.13 -11.61
C ALA A 167 -9.37 -5.36 -11.01
N THR A 168 -8.22 -5.13 -10.35
CA THR A 168 -7.53 -6.22 -9.62
C THR A 168 -8.33 -6.72 -8.42
N LEU A 169 -8.88 -5.81 -7.60
CA LEU A 169 -9.64 -6.19 -6.41
C LEU A 169 -10.91 -6.98 -6.75
N ASN A 170 -11.59 -6.59 -7.84
CA ASN A 170 -12.85 -7.20 -8.29
C ASN A 170 -12.62 -8.44 -9.20
N GLY A 171 -11.40 -8.63 -9.72
CA GLY A 171 -11.11 -9.66 -10.70
C GLY A 171 -11.71 -9.40 -12.09
N LYS A 172 -12.25 -8.20 -12.36
CA LYS A 172 -12.83 -7.77 -13.63
C LYS A 172 -12.73 -6.26 -13.81
N GLU A 173 -12.68 -5.82 -15.06
CA GLU A 173 -12.67 -4.40 -15.42
C GLU A 173 -14.08 -3.86 -15.60
N LEU A 174 -14.37 -2.72 -14.96
CA LEU A 174 -15.68 -2.09 -14.92
C LEU A 174 -15.50 -0.55 -14.93
N PRO A 175 -16.52 0.23 -15.33
CA PRO A 175 -16.58 1.66 -15.02
C PRO A 175 -16.39 1.91 -13.52
N LEU A 176 -15.75 3.03 -13.11
CA LEU A 176 -15.35 3.25 -11.73
C LEU A 176 -16.53 3.16 -10.76
N GLU A 177 -17.66 3.78 -11.08
CA GLU A 177 -18.86 3.77 -10.23
C GLU A 177 -19.37 2.34 -9.97
N GLU A 178 -19.46 1.53 -11.01
CA GLU A 178 -19.86 0.13 -10.91
C GLU A 178 -18.79 -0.70 -10.16
N ALA A 179 -17.50 -0.42 -10.42
CA ALA A 179 -16.38 -1.09 -9.75
C ALA A 179 -16.41 -0.88 -8.23
N LEU A 180 -16.75 0.33 -7.77
CA LEU A 180 -16.90 0.66 -6.35
C LEU A 180 -18.07 -0.11 -5.72
N GLN A 181 -19.22 -0.18 -6.39
CA GLN A 181 -20.40 -0.91 -5.90
C GLN A 181 -20.14 -2.41 -5.78
N VAL A 182 -19.60 -3.01 -6.84
CA VAL A 182 -19.30 -4.45 -6.91
C VAL A 182 -18.25 -4.87 -5.88
N ASN A 183 -17.32 -3.96 -5.55
CA ASN A 183 -16.24 -4.25 -4.61
C ASN A 183 -16.73 -4.61 -3.19
N ALA A 184 -17.93 -4.19 -2.79
CA ALA A 184 -18.53 -4.55 -1.50
C ALA A 184 -18.68 -6.07 -1.31
N SER A 185 -18.81 -6.83 -2.40
CA SER A 185 -18.95 -8.29 -2.41
C SER A 185 -17.74 -9.02 -3.00
N ALA A 186 -16.69 -8.30 -3.43
CA ALA A 186 -15.52 -8.88 -4.06
C ALA A 186 -14.68 -9.73 -3.09
N LYS A 187 -13.81 -10.58 -3.65
CA LYS A 187 -12.85 -11.37 -2.88
C LYS A 187 -11.89 -10.46 -2.07
N HIS A 188 -11.41 -9.39 -2.69
CA HIS A 188 -10.54 -8.40 -2.07
C HIS A 188 -11.34 -7.09 -1.90
N LYS A 189 -11.90 -6.87 -0.70
CA LYS A 189 -12.73 -5.70 -0.41
C LYS A 189 -11.86 -4.50 -0.03
N CYS A 190 -11.99 -3.41 -0.75
CA CYS A 190 -11.40 -2.13 -0.36
C CYS A 190 -12.21 -1.55 0.81
N VAL A 191 -11.74 -1.75 2.03
CA VAL A 191 -12.41 -1.26 3.24
C VAL A 191 -12.01 0.17 3.60
N ALA A 192 -10.92 0.66 3.00
CA ALA A 192 -10.48 2.04 3.10
C ALA A 192 -9.73 2.45 1.83
N LEU A 193 -10.00 3.64 1.33
CA LEU A 193 -9.25 4.29 0.26
C LEU A 193 -8.70 5.61 0.79
N THR A 194 -7.37 5.69 0.86
CA THR A 194 -6.61 6.86 1.32
C THR A 194 -6.02 7.60 0.13
N MET A 195 -6.18 8.91 0.08
CA MET A 195 -5.59 9.78 -0.93
C MET A 195 -4.67 10.81 -0.29
N GLU A 196 -3.45 10.95 -0.82
CA GLU A 196 -2.53 12.03 -0.46
C GLU A 196 -2.84 13.30 -1.25
N THR A 197 -2.85 14.43 -0.56
CA THR A 197 -2.99 15.75 -1.18
C THR A 197 -2.33 16.84 -0.33
N ARG A 198 -2.46 18.08 -0.76
CA ARG A 198 -2.03 19.26 0.00
C ARG A 198 -3.25 20.12 0.42
N PRO A 199 -3.13 20.92 1.48
CA PRO A 199 -4.24 21.75 1.97
C PRO A 199 -4.86 22.64 0.91
N THR A 200 -4.06 23.32 0.08
CA THR A 200 -4.53 24.24 -0.97
C THR A 200 -5.33 23.55 -2.08
N GLU A 201 -5.21 22.24 -2.23
CA GLU A 201 -6.00 21.45 -3.20
C GLU A 201 -7.30 20.89 -2.61
N CYS A 202 -7.56 21.10 -1.31
CA CYS A 202 -8.81 20.69 -0.67
C CYS A 202 -9.91 21.74 -0.89
N THR A 203 -10.37 21.86 -2.12
CA THR A 203 -11.53 22.71 -2.47
C THR A 203 -12.84 21.93 -2.34
N PRO A 204 -14.00 22.58 -2.25
CA PRO A 204 -15.31 21.88 -2.26
C PRO A 204 -15.45 20.92 -3.45
N TRP A 205 -14.94 21.31 -4.62
CA TRP A 205 -14.95 20.46 -5.82
C TRP A 205 -14.09 19.22 -5.67
N THR A 206 -12.82 19.36 -5.27
CA THR A 206 -11.91 18.20 -5.11
C THR A 206 -12.36 17.28 -4.00
N VAL A 207 -12.93 17.83 -2.92
CA VAL A 207 -13.56 17.07 -1.83
C VAL A 207 -14.75 16.25 -2.32
N PHE A 208 -15.62 16.86 -3.14
CA PHE A 208 -16.73 16.15 -3.78
C PHE A 208 -16.23 15.03 -4.71
N GLN A 209 -15.19 15.29 -5.53
CA GLN A 209 -14.61 14.28 -6.41
C GLN A 209 -14.02 13.11 -5.61
N MET A 210 -13.24 13.38 -4.58
CA MET A 210 -12.70 12.32 -3.70
C MET A 210 -13.80 11.45 -3.09
N ARG A 211 -14.93 12.05 -2.68
CA ARG A 211 -16.10 11.29 -2.18
C ARG A 211 -16.71 10.41 -3.27
N LYS A 212 -16.93 10.96 -4.46
CA LYS A 212 -17.44 10.22 -5.63
C LYS A 212 -16.52 9.05 -6.01
N GLN A 213 -15.21 9.23 -5.87
CA GLN A 213 -14.18 8.22 -6.13
C GLN A 213 -14.03 7.18 -5.01
N GLY A 214 -14.85 7.27 -3.95
CA GLY A 214 -14.86 6.27 -2.87
C GLY A 214 -13.80 6.48 -1.79
N ALA A 215 -13.10 7.62 -1.76
CA ALA A 215 -12.15 7.92 -0.70
C ALA A 215 -12.82 7.96 0.68
N THR A 216 -12.14 7.40 1.68
CA THR A 216 -12.58 7.35 3.08
C THR A 216 -11.64 8.09 4.01
N ARG A 217 -10.39 8.25 3.59
CA ARG A 217 -9.34 8.95 4.32
C ARG A 217 -8.59 9.89 3.38
N VAL A 218 -8.18 11.04 3.91
CA VAL A 218 -7.31 11.98 3.20
C VAL A 218 -6.09 12.29 4.07
N GLU A 219 -4.92 12.16 3.49
CA GLU A 219 -3.65 12.55 4.12
C GLU A 219 -3.19 13.87 3.53
N ILE A 220 -3.20 14.93 4.35
CA ILE A 220 -2.82 16.27 3.91
C ILE A 220 -1.40 16.61 4.32
N GLY A 221 -0.62 17.14 3.38
CA GLY A 221 0.76 17.54 3.60
C GLY A 221 0.87 18.88 4.33
N VAL A 222 0.69 18.90 5.65
CA VAL A 222 0.80 20.10 6.49
C VAL A 222 2.24 20.61 6.57
N GLN A 223 3.20 19.72 6.79
CA GLN A 223 4.64 19.93 6.95
C GLN A 223 5.01 20.66 8.26
N CYS A 224 4.53 21.87 8.48
CA CYS A 224 4.66 22.63 9.73
C CYS A 224 3.47 23.59 9.90
N LEU A 225 3.38 24.22 11.08
CA LEU A 225 2.35 25.22 11.41
C LEU A 225 2.99 26.60 11.62
N ASP A 226 3.74 27.07 10.62
CA ASP A 226 4.44 28.34 10.63
C ASP A 226 4.51 28.92 9.20
N ASP A 227 3.85 30.04 8.97
CA ASP A 227 3.77 30.68 7.66
C ASP A 227 5.13 31.19 7.19
N GLY A 228 5.97 31.73 8.09
CA GLY A 228 7.30 32.18 7.75
C GLY A 228 8.24 31.06 7.31
N VAL A 229 8.03 29.82 7.82
CA VAL A 229 8.72 28.63 7.35
C VAL A 229 8.17 28.20 5.99
N HIS A 230 6.85 28.23 5.80
CA HIS A 230 6.23 27.91 4.51
C HIS A 230 6.74 28.80 3.38
N ASP A 231 6.88 30.11 3.62
CA ASP A 231 7.40 31.08 2.66
C ASP A 231 8.86 30.79 2.29
N LYS A 232 9.72 30.58 3.31
CA LYS A 232 11.13 30.24 3.10
C LYS A 232 11.34 28.95 2.30
N LEU A 233 10.41 28.01 2.45
CA LEU A 233 10.47 26.72 1.79
C LEU A 233 9.73 26.68 0.44
N ASN A 234 9.23 27.81 -0.06
CA ASN A 234 8.43 27.91 -1.27
C ASN A 234 7.23 26.93 -1.26
N ARG A 235 6.59 26.78 -0.08
CA ARG A 235 5.49 25.82 0.07
C ARG A 235 4.19 26.33 -0.54
N GLN A 236 4.01 27.65 -0.64
CA GLN A 236 2.81 28.33 -1.12
C GLN A 236 1.53 27.77 -0.45
N GLN A 237 1.52 27.83 0.87
CA GLN A 237 0.48 27.32 1.73
C GLN A 237 0.55 28.07 3.06
N SER A 238 -0.58 28.43 3.63
CA SER A 238 -0.67 29.05 4.94
C SER A 238 -1.19 28.07 6.01
N VAL A 239 -1.01 28.43 7.27
CA VAL A 239 -1.65 27.72 8.41
C VAL A 239 -3.18 27.78 8.29
N ASP A 240 -3.73 28.91 7.80
CA ASP A 240 -5.17 29.06 7.57
C ASP A 240 -5.69 28.09 6.50
N ASP A 241 -4.93 27.83 5.43
CA ASP A 241 -5.26 26.78 4.44
C ASP A 241 -5.34 25.40 5.08
N VAL A 242 -4.43 25.09 6.01
CA VAL A 242 -4.46 23.81 6.75
C VAL A 242 -5.73 23.69 7.59
N ILE A 243 -6.09 24.76 8.30
CA ILE A 243 -7.29 24.81 9.15
C ILE A 243 -8.55 24.62 8.30
N LYS A 244 -8.67 25.39 7.21
CA LYS A 244 -9.82 25.33 6.28
C LYS A 244 -9.94 23.93 5.64
N ALA A 245 -8.84 23.39 5.12
CA ALA A 245 -8.82 22.07 4.51
C ALA A 245 -9.22 20.97 5.52
N THR A 246 -8.65 21.01 6.73
CA THR A 246 -8.97 20.03 7.78
C THR A 246 -10.45 20.09 8.17
N LYS A 247 -11.00 21.29 8.33
CA LYS A 247 -12.42 21.49 8.64
C LYS A 247 -13.30 20.93 7.52
N LEU A 248 -13.06 21.35 6.27
CA LEU A 248 -13.84 20.92 5.11
C LEU A 248 -13.84 19.40 4.93
N LEU A 249 -12.66 18.75 5.07
CA LEU A 249 -12.53 17.31 4.96
C LEU A 249 -13.29 16.57 6.07
N LYS A 250 -13.22 17.05 7.32
CA LYS A 250 -13.95 16.45 8.44
C LYS A 250 -15.46 16.62 8.28
N GLU A 251 -15.92 17.79 7.86
CA GLU A 251 -17.34 18.06 7.59
C GLU A 251 -17.88 17.19 6.44
N ALA A 252 -17.04 16.90 5.44
CA ALA A 252 -17.36 15.95 4.37
C ALA A 252 -17.30 14.47 4.79
N GLY A 253 -16.96 14.16 6.06
CA GLY A 253 -16.96 12.82 6.62
C GLY A 253 -15.70 12.00 6.33
N PHE A 254 -14.59 12.62 5.96
CA PHE A 254 -13.31 11.93 5.83
C PHE A 254 -12.62 11.73 7.18
N LYS A 255 -11.86 10.66 7.29
CA LYS A 255 -10.79 10.56 8.27
C LYS A 255 -9.59 11.37 7.72
N VAL A 256 -9.08 12.31 8.51
CA VAL A 256 -7.95 13.18 8.16
C VAL A 256 -6.76 12.84 9.04
#